data_42195a4defb0d7b847741b59de57abf4
#
_entry.id   42195a4defb0d7b847741b59de57abf4
#
_cell.length_a   1.000
_cell.length_b   1.000
_cell.length_c   1.000
_cell.angle_alpha   90.00
_cell.angle_beta   90.00
_cell.angle_gamma   90.00
#
_symmetry.space_group_name_H-M   'P 1'
#
loop_
_entity.id
_entity.type
_entity.pdbx_description
1 polymer ?
#
loop_
_entity_poly.entity_id
_entity_poly.type
_entity_poly.pdbx_seq_one_letter_code
_entity_poly.pdbx_strand_id
1 'polypeptide(L)'
;MKYESLFLISEKEKNNQITIHGGTLFDYYFTLNKNSSAKERKNLILSEYLKGLLHILDSHKDNLSLEIIGSTYILNQRTAEKMGFDVRKTNMVQLIILILNYPNLICTKSFASKKLSFPNLKEIRTYKANIQSLNNSAATIRKIQNALERNLSYQNS
;
A
#
# COMPACT_ATOMS: atom_id res chain seq x y z
N MET A 1 0.34 16.14 3.34
CA MET A 1 -0.17 14.79 3.05
C MET A 1 -1.43 14.89 2.21
N LYS A 2 -1.62 14.02 1.24
CA LYS A 2 -2.77 13.97 0.32
C LYS A 2 -3.27 12.52 0.26
N TYR A 3 -4.58 12.31 0.34
CA TYR A 3 -5.19 11.01 0.08
C TYR A 3 -5.25 10.77 -1.43
N GLU A 4 -4.62 9.71 -1.88
CA GLU A 4 -4.67 9.25 -3.27
C GLU A 4 -5.80 8.22 -3.46
N SER A 5 -6.15 7.51 -2.37
CA SER A 5 -7.33 6.64 -2.22
C SER A 5 -7.66 6.47 -0.74
N LEU A 6 -8.64 5.62 -0.40
CA LEU A 6 -9.04 5.36 1.00
C LEU A 6 -7.90 4.80 1.86
N PHE A 7 -6.95 4.06 1.27
CA PHE A 7 -5.86 3.41 2.00
C PHE A 7 -4.47 3.75 1.47
N LEU A 8 -4.32 4.79 0.64
CA LEU A 8 -3.03 5.29 0.21
C LEU A 8 -2.94 6.80 0.40
N ILE A 9 -1.93 7.21 1.15
CA ILE A 9 -1.62 8.61 1.43
C ILE A 9 -0.25 8.91 0.86
N SER A 10 -0.09 10.05 0.18
CA SER A 10 1.19 10.56 -0.30
C SER A 10 1.64 11.77 0.49
N GLU A 11 2.95 11.91 0.70
CA GLU A 11 3.56 13.15 1.14
C GLU A 11 3.74 14.11 -0.06
N LYS A 12 3.94 15.39 0.26
CA LYS A 12 4.33 16.35 -0.77
C LYS A 12 5.67 15.95 -1.39
N GLU A 13 5.78 16.07 -2.70
CA GLU A 13 7.03 15.84 -3.43
C GLU A 13 8.18 16.65 -2.83
N LYS A 14 9.30 15.97 -2.59
CA LYS A 14 10.54 16.57 -2.11
C LYS A 14 11.73 15.86 -2.78
N ASN A 15 12.64 16.64 -3.36
CA ASN A 15 13.85 16.12 -4.03
C ASN A 15 13.51 15.06 -5.11
N ASN A 16 12.49 15.33 -5.94
CA ASN A 16 12.01 14.40 -6.98
C ASN A 16 11.57 13.03 -6.42
N GLN A 17 11.02 13.01 -5.20
CA GLN A 17 10.57 11.82 -4.51
C GLN A 17 9.23 12.07 -3.82
N ILE A 18 8.33 11.10 -3.88
CA ILE A 18 7.08 11.03 -3.14
C ILE A 18 7.17 9.84 -2.16
N THR A 19 6.96 10.11 -0.88
CA THR A 19 6.78 9.05 0.12
C THR A 19 5.31 8.67 0.21
N ILE A 20 5.03 7.38 0.15
CA ILE A 20 3.68 6.83 0.27
C ILE A 20 3.52 6.04 1.58
N HIS A 21 2.34 6.17 2.17
CA HIS A 21 1.96 5.51 3.41
C HIS A 21 0.63 4.77 3.24
N GLY A 22 0.41 3.76 4.06
CA GLY A 22 -0.92 3.17 4.23
C GLY A 22 -1.89 4.14 4.91
N GLY A 23 -3.18 3.82 4.87
CA GLY A 23 -4.21 4.57 5.60
C GLY A 23 -3.95 4.66 7.10
N THR A 24 -4.56 5.64 7.73
CA THR A 24 -4.51 5.84 9.19
C THR A 24 -5.35 4.80 9.92
N LEU A 25 -5.18 4.69 11.25
CA LEU A 25 -6.02 3.83 12.09
C LEU A 25 -7.52 4.14 11.94
N PHE A 26 -7.88 5.41 11.77
CA PHE A 26 -9.26 5.84 11.58
C PHE A 26 -9.81 5.36 10.23
N ASP A 27 -9.01 5.38 9.16
CA ASP A 27 -9.42 4.84 7.85
C ASP A 27 -9.76 3.35 7.96
N TYR A 28 -8.96 2.57 8.67
CA TYR A 28 -9.25 1.15 8.91
C TYR A 28 -10.51 0.95 9.75
N TYR A 29 -10.68 1.74 10.80
CA TYR A 29 -11.82 1.59 11.73
C TYR A 29 -13.15 1.96 11.07
N PHE A 30 -13.20 3.06 10.31
CA PHE A 30 -14.45 3.56 9.74
C PHE A 30 -14.79 2.95 8.37
N THR A 31 -13.79 2.49 7.61
CA THR A 31 -14.01 1.96 6.25
C THR A 31 -14.26 0.45 6.24
N LEU A 32 -13.60 -0.30 7.13
CA LEU A 32 -13.71 -1.75 7.11
C LEU A 32 -15.01 -2.23 7.75
N ASN A 33 -15.88 -2.81 6.93
CA ASN A 33 -17.14 -3.39 7.41
C ASN A 33 -16.87 -4.49 8.46
N LYS A 34 -17.56 -4.41 9.60
CA LYS A 34 -17.44 -5.37 10.70
C LYS A 34 -17.85 -6.80 10.30
N ASN A 35 -18.75 -6.94 9.36
CA ASN A 35 -19.25 -8.23 8.87
C ASN A 35 -18.36 -8.87 7.81
N SER A 36 -17.52 -8.10 7.12
CA SER A 36 -16.58 -8.63 6.11
C SER A 36 -15.58 -9.61 6.71
N SER A 37 -15.22 -10.64 5.95
CA SER A 37 -14.16 -11.58 6.30
C SER A 37 -12.77 -10.88 6.29
N ALA A 38 -11.79 -11.53 6.91
CA ALA A 38 -10.40 -11.04 6.87
C ALA A 38 -9.83 -10.99 5.44
N LYS A 39 -10.28 -11.90 4.56
CA LYS A 39 -9.87 -11.93 3.15
C LYS A 39 -10.44 -10.72 2.39
N GLU A 40 -11.73 -10.43 2.56
CA GLU A 40 -12.39 -9.26 1.95
C GLU A 40 -11.74 -7.96 2.38
N ARG A 41 -11.49 -7.79 3.68
CA ARG A 41 -10.80 -6.60 4.20
C ARG A 41 -9.42 -6.40 3.57
N LYS A 42 -8.62 -7.48 3.48
CA LYS A 42 -7.30 -7.41 2.84
C LYS A 42 -7.40 -7.10 1.35
N ASN A 43 -8.37 -7.69 0.65
CA ASN A 43 -8.60 -7.40 -0.77
C ASN A 43 -9.00 -5.94 -0.97
N LEU A 44 -9.89 -5.40 -0.14
CA LEU A 44 -10.29 -3.99 -0.19
C LEU A 44 -9.10 -3.06 0.05
N ILE A 45 -8.33 -3.30 1.11
CA ILE A 45 -7.15 -2.49 1.44
C ILE A 45 -6.16 -2.49 0.26
N LEU A 46 -5.87 -3.68 -0.29
CA LEU A 46 -4.92 -3.80 -1.39
C LEU A 46 -5.46 -3.19 -2.69
N SER A 47 -6.75 -3.36 -3.00
CA SER A 47 -7.39 -2.74 -4.17
C SER A 47 -7.30 -1.22 -4.10
N GLU A 48 -7.67 -0.63 -2.97
CA GLU A 48 -7.57 0.82 -2.75
C GLU A 48 -6.11 1.32 -2.78
N TYR A 49 -5.17 0.53 -2.24
CA TYR A 49 -3.75 0.86 -2.34
C TYR A 49 -3.29 0.94 -3.80
N LEU A 50 -3.66 -0.04 -4.63
CA LEU A 50 -3.32 -0.05 -6.07
C LEU A 50 -4.03 1.07 -6.84
N LYS A 51 -5.28 1.39 -6.49
CA LYS A 51 -6.04 2.52 -7.06
C LYS A 51 -5.32 3.84 -6.80
N GLY A 52 -4.90 4.08 -5.56
CA GLY A 52 -4.12 5.27 -5.21
C GLY A 52 -2.78 5.33 -5.94
N LEU A 53 -2.09 4.19 -6.10
CA LEU A 53 -0.85 4.12 -6.86
C LEU A 53 -1.05 4.50 -8.33
N LEU A 54 -2.10 3.98 -8.98
CA LEU A 54 -2.46 4.34 -10.35
C LEU A 54 -2.82 5.84 -10.47
N HIS A 55 -3.50 6.40 -9.47
CA HIS A 55 -3.78 7.84 -9.44
C HIS A 55 -2.50 8.68 -9.38
N ILE A 56 -1.50 8.26 -8.60
CA ILE A 56 -0.18 8.93 -8.58
C ILE A 56 0.47 8.84 -9.98
N LEU A 57 0.45 7.68 -10.62
CA LEU A 57 1.01 7.49 -11.96
C LEU A 57 0.36 8.41 -12.98
N ASP A 58 -0.96 8.46 -13.00
CA ASP A 58 -1.73 9.31 -13.94
C ASP A 58 -1.46 10.80 -13.69
N SER A 59 -1.26 11.20 -12.42
CA SER A 59 -0.98 12.60 -12.03
C SER A 59 0.45 13.06 -12.35
N HIS A 60 1.41 12.14 -12.44
CA HIS A 60 2.84 12.45 -12.62
C HIS A 60 3.43 11.78 -13.87
N LYS A 61 2.59 11.46 -14.86
CA LYS A 61 2.99 10.76 -16.11
C LYS A 61 4.12 11.47 -16.88
N ASP A 62 4.25 12.78 -16.74
CA ASP A 62 5.25 13.59 -17.44
C ASP A 62 6.60 13.66 -16.71
N ASN A 63 6.65 13.24 -15.44
CA ASN A 63 7.89 13.17 -14.64
C ASN A 63 8.36 11.72 -14.46
N LEU A 64 8.91 11.12 -15.51
CA LEU A 64 9.31 9.71 -15.52
C LEU A 64 10.40 9.34 -14.49
N SER A 65 11.21 10.33 -14.08
CA SER A 65 12.28 10.16 -13.10
C SER A 65 11.81 10.29 -11.64
N LEU A 66 10.58 10.75 -11.41
CA LEU A 66 10.02 10.89 -10.06
C LEU A 66 10.01 9.53 -9.35
N GLU A 67 10.58 9.49 -8.16
CA GLU A 67 10.67 8.27 -7.35
C GLU A 67 9.49 8.18 -6.37
N ILE A 68 8.92 6.98 -6.28
CA ILE A 68 7.93 6.63 -5.26
C ILE A 68 8.60 5.69 -4.27
N ILE A 69 8.52 6.02 -2.99
CA ILE A 69 9.07 5.20 -1.91
C ILE A 69 8.02 4.97 -0.81
N GLY A 70 7.98 3.77 -0.27
CA GLY A 70 7.12 3.44 0.86
C GLY A 70 7.59 2.20 1.59
N SER A 71 7.09 2.02 2.81
CA SER A 71 7.33 0.80 3.58
C SER A 71 5.99 0.19 3.96
N THR A 72 5.80 -1.08 3.65
CA THR A 72 4.53 -1.76 3.92
C THR A 72 4.73 -3.24 4.22
N TYR A 73 3.79 -3.80 4.98
CA TYR A 73 3.64 -5.25 5.20
C TYR A 73 2.50 -5.85 4.36
N ILE A 74 1.71 -5.01 3.67
CA ILE A 74 0.50 -5.43 2.93
C ILE A 74 0.89 -6.08 1.61
N LEU A 75 1.90 -5.53 0.95
CA LEU A 75 2.37 -5.97 -0.35
C LEU A 75 3.50 -6.99 -0.17
N ASN A 76 3.33 -8.19 -0.72
CA ASN A 76 4.43 -9.16 -0.71
C ASN A 76 5.48 -8.80 -1.77
N GLN A 77 6.73 -9.19 -1.50
CA GLN A 77 7.88 -8.86 -2.33
C GLN A 77 7.68 -9.24 -3.80
N ARG A 78 7.26 -10.49 -4.07
CA ARG A 78 7.08 -10.99 -5.44
C ARG A 78 6.05 -10.19 -6.24
N THR A 79 4.96 -9.74 -5.59
CA THR A 79 3.94 -8.91 -6.23
C THR A 79 4.48 -7.50 -6.49
N ALA A 80 5.23 -6.93 -5.56
CA ALA A 80 5.84 -5.62 -5.72
C ALA A 80 6.85 -5.58 -6.88
N GLU A 81 7.71 -6.60 -6.97
CA GLU A 81 8.67 -6.74 -8.08
C GLU A 81 7.96 -6.83 -9.43
N LYS A 82 6.86 -7.58 -9.53
CA LYS A 82 6.03 -7.65 -10.75
C LYS A 82 5.38 -6.30 -11.13
N MET A 83 5.19 -5.41 -10.15
CA MET A 83 4.68 -4.07 -10.36
C MET A 83 5.78 -3.04 -10.67
N GLY A 84 7.03 -3.47 -10.75
CA GLY A 84 8.16 -2.60 -11.09
C GLY A 84 8.85 -1.95 -9.89
N PHE A 85 8.55 -2.39 -8.66
CA PHE A 85 9.27 -1.93 -7.47
C PHE A 85 10.58 -2.68 -7.26
N ASP A 86 11.61 -1.94 -6.90
CA ASP A 86 12.81 -2.47 -6.25
C ASP A 86 12.49 -2.65 -4.75
N VAL A 87 12.76 -3.84 -4.23
CA VAL A 87 12.40 -4.22 -2.86
C VAL A 87 13.66 -4.37 -2.03
N ARG A 88 13.79 -3.54 -0.99
CA ARG A 88 14.96 -3.49 -0.13
C ARG A 88 14.62 -3.78 1.32
N LYS A 89 15.62 -4.23 2.07
CA LYS A 89 15.51 -4.28 3.53
C LYS A 89 15.35 -2.86 4.06
N THR A 90 14.47 -2.70 5.03
CA THR A 90 14.26 -1.44 5.73
C THR A 90 15.56 -1.02 6.45
N ASN A 91 15.97 0.22 6.28
CA ASN A 91 17.17 0.74 6.93
C ASN A 91 16.93 0.98 8.43
N MET A 92 18.02 1.21 9.19
CA MET A 92 17.95 1.36 10.65
C MET A 92 17.08 2.54 11.11
N VAL A 93 17.14 3.67 10.40
CA VAL A 93 16.33 4.86 10.74
C VAL A 93 14.85 4.57 10.54
N GLN A 94 14.48 3.98 9.41
CA GLN A 94 13.09 3.56 9.16
C GLN A 94 12.63 2.49 10.14
N LEU A 95 13.51 1.58 10.55
CA LEU A 95 13.19 0.57 11.56
C LEU A 95 12.85 1.22 12.91
N ILE A 96 13.59 2.24 13.34
CA ILE A 96 13.29 2.99 14.58
C ILE A 96 11.91 3.67 14.47
N ILE A 97 11.60 4.31 13.35
CA ILE A 97 10.30 4.93 13.11
C ILE A 97 9.17 3.87 13.18
N LEU A 98 9.39 2.70 12.59
CA LEU A 98 8.42 1.59 12.65
C LEU A 98 8.23 1.05 14.08
N ILE A 99 9.29 0.98 14.89
CA ILE A 99 9.22 0.58 16.29
C ILE A 99 8.38 1.59 17.08
N LEU A 100 8.61 2.90 16.91
CA LEU A 100 7.83 3.95 17.56
C LEU A 100 6.35 3.92 17.14
N ASN A 101 6.06 3.54 15.90
CA ASN A 101 4.71 3.42 15.37
C ASN A 101 4.11 2.01 15.53
N TYR A 102 4.78 1.10 16.23
CA TYR A 102 4.39 -0.30 16.33
C TYR A 102 2.98 -0.53 16.90
N PRO A 103 2.50 0.22 17.93
CA PRO A 103 1.13 0.09 18.40
C PRO A 103 0.08 0.35 17.31
N ASN A 104 0.30 1.35 16.47
CA ASN A 104 -0.56 1.64 15.34
C ASN A 104 -0.55 0.49 14.29
N LEU A 105 0.62 -0.07 14.03
CA LEU A 105 0.76 -1.23 13.14
C LEU A 105 0.03 -2.47 13.67
N ILE A 106 0.05 -2.73 14.99
CA ILE A 106 -0.73 -3.80 15.63
C ILE A 106 -2.22 -3.56 15.41
N CYS A 107 -2.71 -2.36 15.65
CA CYS A 107 -4.12 -2.02 15.46
C CYS A 107 -4.56 -2.20 14.01
N THR A 108 -3.87 -1.59 13.05
CA THR A 108 -4.22 -1.67 11.63
C THR A 108 -4.18 -3.10 11.09
N LYS A 109 -3.16 -3.88 11.47
CA LYS A 109 -3.07 -5.30 11.10
C LYS A 109 -4.18 -6.13 11.74
N SER A 110 -4.54 -5.83 12.99
CA SER A 110 -5.61 -6.53 13.70
C SER A 110 -6.97 -6.23 13.07
N PHE A 111 -7.25 -4.98 12.69
CA PHE A 111 -8.45 -4.63 11.94
C PHE A 111 -8.53 -5.35 10.59
N ALA A 112 -7.44 -5.38 9.83
CA ALA A 112 -7.39 -6.08 8.55
C ALA A 112 -7.57 -7.59 8.68
N SER A 113 -7.06 -8.21 9.75
CA SER A 113 -7.08 -9.67 9.94
C SER A 113 -8.25 -10.18 10.80
N LYS A 114 -9.07 -9.29 11.38
CA LYS A 114 -10.14 -9.62 12.36
C LYS A 114 -9.69 -10.39 13.59
N LYS A 115 -8.42 -10.34 13.93
CA LYS A 115 -7.84 -10.96 15.12
C LYS A 115 -6.65 -10.16 15.59
N LEU A 116 -6.32 -10.21 16.86
CA LEU A 116 -5.10 -9.60 17.37
C LEU A 116 -3.89 -10.15 16.59
N SER A 117 -3.16 -9.27 15.93
CA SER A 117 -2.10 -9.64 15.01
C SER A 117 -0.89 -8.74 15.16
N PHE A 118 0.24 -9.33 15.48
CA PHE A 118 1.52 -8.64 15.64
C PHE A 118 2.28 -8.60 14.31
N PRO A 119 2.59 -7.42 13.74
CA PRO A 119 3.44 -7.32 12.57
C PRO A 119 4.86 -7.82 12.88
N ASN A 120 5.41 -8.62 11.99
CA ASN A 120 6.82 -8.97 12.05
C ASN A 120 7.64 -7.84 11.40
N LEU A 121 8.30 -7.02 12.21
CA LEU A 121 9.09 -5.89 11.72
C LEU A 121 10.21 -6.32 10.76
N LYS A 122 10.72 -7.56 10.90
CA LYS A 122 11.75 -8.11 10.00
C LYS A 122 11.23 -8.40 8.60
N GLU A 123 9.91 -8.51 8.43
CA GLU A 123 9.26 -8.74 7.12
C GLU A 123 8.86 -7.44 6.43
N ILE A 124 8.87 -6.31 7.14
CA ILE A 124 8.59 -5.02 6.51
C ILE A 124 9.73 -4.69 5.56
N ARG A 125 9.36 -4.32 4.34
CA ARG A 125 10.28 -3.96 3.27
C ARG A 125 10.04 -2.52 2.85
N THR A 126 11.09 -1.90 2.38
CA THR A 126 11.03 -0.63 1.66
C THR A 126 10.91 -0.93 0.17
N TYR A 127 9.92 -0.32 -0.44
CA TYR A 127 9.58 -0.43 -1.86
C TYR A 127 9.93 0.90 -2.51
N LYS A 128 10.70 0.84 -3.59
CA LYS A 128 11.14 2.02 -4.34
C LYS A 128 10.97 1.76 -5.83
N ALA A 129 10.38 2.72 -6.55
CA ALA A 129 10.28 2.67 -8.00
C ALA A 129 10.25 4.09 -8.57
N ASN A 130 10.66 4.27 -9.81
CA ASN A 130 10.36 5.51 -10.53
C ASN A 130 9.07 5.37 -11.35
N ILE A 131 8.51 6.50 -11.77
CA ILE A 131 7.26 6.54 -12.57
C ILE A 131 7.42 5.72 -13.85
N GLN A 132 8.57 5.76 -14.52
CA GLN A 132 8.80 4.99 -15.75
C GLN A 132 8.67 3.48 -15.51
N SER A 133 9.29 2.95 -14.45
CA SER A 133 9.24 1.52 -14.11
C SER A 133 7.81 1.07 -13.79
N LEU A 134 7.07 1.89 -13.06
CA LEU A 134 5.68 1.61 -12.71
C LEU A 134 4.76 1.72 -13.94
N ASN A 135 4.99 2.68 -14.84
CA ASN A 135 4.23 2.81 -16.09
C ASN A 135 4.44 1.59 -16.99
N ASN A 136 5.66 1.06 -17.08
CA ASN A 136 5.94 -0.19 -17.82
C ASN A 136 5.15 -1.38 -17.24
N SER A 137 4.83 -1.33 -15.96
CA SER A 137 4.07 -2.36 -15.24
C SER A 137 2.59 -2.01 -15.03
N ALA A 138 2.10 -0.87 -15.53
CA ALA A 138 0.75 -0.37 -15.27
C ALA A 138 -0.35 -1.36 -15.65
N ALA A 139 -0.19 -2.07 -16.78
CA ALA A 139 -1.11 -3.12 -17.20
C ALA A 139 -1.20 -4.26 -16.15
N THR A 140 -0.08 -4.65 -15.56
CA THR A 140 -0.03 -5.66 -14.50
C THR A 140 -0.71 -5.14 -13.22
N ILE A 141 -0.46 -3.88 -12.85
CA ILE A 141 -1.08 -3.24 -11.67
C ILE A 141 -2.60 -3.21 -11.85
N ARG A 142 -3.11 -2.75 -13.00
CA ARG A 142 -4.55 -2.74 -13.33
C ARG A 142 -5.17 -4.14 -13.34
N LYS A 143 -4.46 -5.14 -13.87
CA LYS A 143 -4.91 -6.54 -13.86
C LYS A 143 -5.08 -7.07 -12.43
N ILE A 144 -4.13 -6.79 -11.54
CA ILE A 144 -4.20 -7.20 -10.14
C ILE A 144 -5.36 -6.48 -9.44
N GLN A 145 -5.50 -5.16 -9.62
CA GLN A 145 -6.59 -4.37 -9.06
C GLN A 145 -7.96 -4.92 -9.48
N ASN A 146 -8.19 -5.11 -10.78
CA ASN A 146 -9.44 -5.63 -11.31
C ASN A 146 -9.78 -7.05 -10.79
N ALA A 147 -8.77 -7.88 -10.56
CA ALA A 147 -8.96 -9.20 -9.96
C ALA A 147 -9.40 -9.11 -8.49
N LEU A 148 -8.86 -8.16 -7.73
CA LEU A 148 -9.26 -7.89 -6.35
C LEU A 148 -10.69 -7.36 -6.27
N GLU A 149 -11.07 -6.42 -7.13
CA GLU A 149 -12.41 -5.83 -7.19
C GLU A 149 -13.47 -6.87 -7.56
N ARG A 150 -13.19 -7.73 -8.54
CA ARG A 150 -14.09 -8.86 -8.85
C ARG A 150 -14.31 -9.77 -7.66
N ASN A 151 -13.27 -10.10 -6.91
CA ASN A 151 -13.41 -10.91 -5.70
C ASN A 151 -14.24 -10.24 -4.60
N LEU A 152 -14.35 -8.91 -4.59
CA LEU A 152 -15.21 -8.16 -3.66
C LEU A 152 -16.67 -8.14 -4.13
N SER A 153 -16.94 -8.04 -5.43
CA SER A 153 -18.29 -7.99 -5.98
C SER A 153 -19.02 -9.33 -5.90
N TYR A 154 -18.32 -10.46 -6.11
CA TYR A 154 -18.91 -11.80 -6.02
C TYR A 154 -19.36 -12.20 -4.60
N GLN A 155 -18.93 -11.48 -3.57
CA GLN A 155 -19.23 -11.81 -2.17
C GLN A 155 -20.37 -10.94 -1.60
N ASN A 156 -20.81 -9.91 -2.34
CA ASN A 156 -21.92 -9.03 -1.97
C ASN A 156 -23.23 -9.35 -2.72
N SER A 157 -23.22 -10.36 -3.56
CA SER A 157 -24.40 -10.92 -4.27
C SER A 157 -24.81 -12.26 -3.68
#